data_34e66a65725fb94b82ae1ad35bfc4bdc
#
_entry.id   34e66a65725fb94b82ae1ad35bfc4bdc
#
_cell.length_a   1.000
_cell.length_b   1.000
_cell.length_c   1.000
_cell.angle_alpha   90.00
_cell.angle_beta   90.00
_cell.angle_gamma   90.00
#
_symmetry.space_group_name_H-M   'P 1'
#
loop_
_entity.id
_entity.type
_entity.pdbx_description
1 polymer ?
#
loop_
_entity_poly.entity_id
_entity_poly.type
_entity_poly.pdbx_seq_one_letter_code
_entity_poly.pdbx_strand_id
1 'polypeptide(L)'
;LDGSTEQLLTEATGETIRRKQIVEVGNLASIDTESFRFLMIGLITLLDRLPETRWMVCTVGEKLIRLLRRTRFFPIVIRQASAGCLSPEDGNWGDYYRHARSVVAGNISYGMRELRRQNIWRPEFAERIEYILQGSLDSTA
;
A
#
# COMPACT_ATOMS: atom_id res chain seq x y z
N LEU A 1 -20.42 -9.81 -8.03
CA LEU A 1 -19.30 -10.20 -7.17
C LEU A 1 -18.52 -8.98 -6.68
N ASP A 2 -19.23 -8.07 -6.06
CA ASP A 2 -18.65 -6.80 -5.63
C ASP A 2 -18.64 -6.72 -4.10
N GLY A 3 -17.77 -7.53 -3.49
CA GLY A 3 -17.47 -7.42 -2.07
C GLY A 3 -16.71 -6.14 -1.77
N SER A 4 -16.97 -5.52 -0.63
CA SER A 4 -16.13 -4.41 -0.15
C SER A 4 -14.71 -4.89 0.12
N THR A 5 -13.77 -3.96 0.18
CA THR A 5 -12.35 -4.28 0.45
C THR A 5 -12.18 -5.07 1.77
N GLU A 6 -12.93 -4.70 2.80
CA GLU A 6 -12.92 -5.40 4.09
C GLU A 6 -13.48 -6.83 4.00
N GLN A 7 -14.49 -7.06 3.18
CA GLN A 7 -15.02 -8.40 2.93
C GLN A 7 -13.98 -9.28 2.23
N LEU A 8 -13.38 -8.77 1.15
CA LEU A 8 -12.35 -9.48 0.39
C LEU A 8 -11.13 -9.83 1.26
N LEU A 9 -10.70 -8.89 2.11
CA LEU A 9 -9.61 -9.14 3.04
C LEU A 9 -10.01 -10.16 4.13
N THR A 10 -11.21 -10.08 4.66
CA THR A 10 -11.73 -11.04 5.64
C THR A 10 -11.75 -12.45 5.04
N GLU A 11 -12.20 -12.60 3.80
CA GLU A 11 -12.21 -13.89 3.09
C GLU A 11 -10.78 -14.40 2.84
N ALA A 12 -9.88 -13.53 2.41
CA ALA A 12 -8.50 -13.91 2.09
C ALA A 12 -7.66 -14.28 3.31
N THR A 13 -7.94 -13.68 4.47
CA THR A 13 -7.14 -13.88 5.70
C THR A 13 -7.80 -14.80 6.70
N GLY A 14 -9.11 -15.00 6.63
CA GLY A 14 -9.89 -15.71 7.66
C GLY A 14 -10.10 -14.91 8.95
N GLU A 15 -9.65 -13.66 9.00
CA GLU A 15 -9.83 -12.77 10.15
C GLU A 15 -10.88 -11.70 9.85
N THR A 16 -11.71 -11.35 10.82
CA THR A 16 -12.66 -10.24 10.66
C THR A 16 -11.94 -8.91 10.58
N ILE A 17 -12.00 -8.27 9.42
CA ILE A 17 -11.33 -6.99 9.14
C ILE A 17 -12.37 -5.89 8.99
N ARG A 18 -12.16 -4.79 9.70
CA ARG A 18 -13.03 -3.62 9.69
C ARG A 18 -12.46 -2.53 8.81
N ARG A 19 -13.31 -1.72 8.19
CA ARG A 19 -12.91 -0.62 7.30
C ARG A 19 -11.86 0.33 7.92
N LYS A 20 -11.99 0.66 9.20
CA LYS A 20 -11.05 1.53 9.91
C LYS A 20 -9.63 0.95 10.08
N GLN A 21 -9.46 -0.34 9.85
CA GLN A 21 -8.16 -1.01 9.89
C GLN A 21 -7.43 -0.97 8.55
N ILE A 22 -8.05 -0.40 7.52
CA ILE A 22 -7.55 -0.37 6.15
C ILE A 22 -7.24 1.07 5.74
N VAL A 23 -6.05 1.27 5.21
CA VAL A 23 -5.63 2.48 4.51
C VAL A 23 -5.45 2.16 3.03
N GLU A 24 -6.01 2.98 2.16
CA GLU A 24 -5.79 2.90 0.73
C GLU A 24 -4.66 3.86 0.31
N VAL A 25 -3.70 3.33 -0.42
CA VAL A 25 -2.58 4.09 -0.97
C VAL A 25 -2.74 4.16 -2.47
N GLY A 26 -3.00 5.37 -2.95
CA GLY A 26 -3.09 5.66 -4.38
C GLY A 26 -1.75 6.11 -4.98
N ASN A 27 -1.64 5.99 -6.29
CA ASN A 27 -0.52 6.55 -7.08
C ASN A 27 0.88 6.11 -6.62
N LEU A 28 1.02 4.87 -6.18
CA LEU A 28 2.32 4.33 -5.80
C LEU A 28 3.19 4.15 -7.04
N ALA A 29 4.19 4.99 -7.20
CA ALA A 29 5.11 5.00 -8.33
C ALA A 29 6.54 5.25 -7.88
N SER A 30 7.49 4.70 -8.64
CA SER A 30 8.92 4.87 -8.38
C SER A 30 9.69 4.83 -9.70
N ILE A 31 10.78 5.57 -9.77
CA ILE A 31 11.66 5.64 -10.93
C ILE A 31 12.50 4.36 -11.05
N ASP A 32 13.01 3.87 -9.94
CA ASP A 32 13.91 2.71 -9.86
C ASP A 32 13.67 1.90 -8.57
N THR A 33 14.35 0.76 -8.49
CA THR A 33 14.20 -0.18 -7.36
C THR A 33 14.66 0.41 -6.03
N GLU A 34 15.71 1.21 -6.03
CA GLU A 34 16.27 1.81 -4.80
C GLU A 34 15.33 2.87 -4.25
N SER A 35 14.87 3.79 -5.09
CA SER A 35 13.86 4.78 -4.73
C SER A 35 12.57 4.12 -4.22
N PHE A 36 12.18 3.00 -4.82
CA PHE A 36 11.03 2.22 -4.36
C PHE A 36 11.25 1.67 -2.95
N ARG A 37 12.44 1.15 -2.65
CA ARG A 37 12.76 0.65 -1.30
C ARG A 37 12.64 1.77 -0.26
N PHE A 38 13.20 2.95 -0.53
CA PHE A 38 13.07 4.10 0.36
C PHE A 38 11.63 4.53 0.55
N LEU A 39 10.87 4.58 -0.53
CA LEU A 39 9.43 4.87 -0.48
C LEU A 39 8.69 3.88 0.42
N MET A 40 8.95 2.59 0.28
CA MET A 40 8.31 1.55 1.09
C MET A 40 8.72 1.62 2.56
N ILE A 41 9.98 1.91 2.86
CA ILE A 41 10.45 2.11 4.23
C ILE A 41 9.69 3.27 4.88
N GLY A 42 9.63 4.41 4.23
CA GLY A 42 8.92 5.59 4.72
C GLY A 42 7.42 5.34 4.88
N LEU A 43 6.81 4.75 3.88
CA LEU A 43 5.37 4.45 3.87
C LEU A 43 4.98 3.48 4.99
N ILE A 44 5.66 2.36 5.13
CA ILE A 44 5.36 1.36 6.16
C ILE A 44 5.60 1.95 7.55
N THR A 45 6.68 2.70 7.74
CA THR A 45 6.97 3.36 9.00
C THR A 45 5.89 4.39 9.37
N LEU A 46 5.42 5.15 8.40
CA LEU A 46 4.32 6.10 8.58
C LEU A 46 3.02 5.38 8.96
N LEU A 47 2.65 4.34 8.22
CA LEU A 47 1.41 3.60 8.45
C LEU A 47 1.40 2.87 9.79
N ASP A 48 2.54 2.39 10.25
CA ASP A 48 2.69 1.76 11.57
C ASP A 48 2.38 2.72 12.73
N ARG A 49 2.48 4.04 12.49
CA ARG A 49 2.14 5.09 13.46
C ARG A 49 0.66 5.44 13.51
N LEU A 50 -0.11 5.04 12.51
CA LEU A 50 -1.54 5.33 12.47
C LEU A 50 -2.30 4.39 13.42
N PRO A 51 -3.09 4.95 14.36
CA PRO A 51 -3.86 4.12 15.28
C PRO A 51 -4.87 3.24 14.51
N GLU A 52 -5.05 2.03 15.00
CA GLU A 52 -5.98 1.03 14.44
C GLU A 52 -5.68 0.54 13.02
N THR A 53 -4.78 1.17 12.27
CA THR A 53 -4.44 0.77 10.90
C THR A 53 -3.60 -0.51 10.90
N ARG A 54 -4.06 -1.53 10.21
CA ARG A 54 -3.41 -2.84 10.14
C ARG A 54 -3.06 -3.26 8.72
N TRP A 55 -3.79 -2.73 7.74
CA TRP A 55 -3.69 -3.13 6.35
C TRP A 55 -3.53 -1.93 5.43
N MET A 56 -2.60 -2.05 4.52
CA MET A 56 -2.44 -1.16 3.38
C MET A 56 -3.00 -1.85 2.15
N VAL A 57 -3.81 -1.13 1.38
CA VAL A 57 -4.37 -1.61 0.13
C VAL A 57 -3.99 -0.67 -1.00
N CYS A 58 -3.61 -1.19 -2.14
CA CYS A 58 -3.32 -0.40 -3.33
C CYS A 58 -3.64 -1.16 -4.61
N THR A 59 -3.94 -0.40 -5.67
CA THR A 59 -4.12 -0.94 -7.02
C THR A 59 -2.82 -0.83 -7.79
N VAL A 60 -2.28 -1.95 -8.23
CA VAL A 60 -0.95 -2.04 -8.81
C VAL A 60 -0.94 -2.87 -10.10
N GLY A 61 -0.01 -2.55 -10.98
CA GLY A 61 0.30 -3.38 -12.14
C GLY A 61 1.24 -4.53 -11.77
N GLU A 62 1.32 -5.52 -12.64
CA GLU A 62 2.14 -6.71 -12.44
C GLU A 62 3.63 -6.40 -12.19
N LYS A 63 4.14 -5.37 -12.87
CA LYS A 63 5.53 -4.92 -12.69
C LYS A 63 5.82 -4.53 -11.25
N LEU A 64 4.88 -3.82 -10.61
CA LEU A 64 5.02 -3.40 -9.22
C LEU A 64 4.85 -4.58 -8.25
N ILE A 65 3.98 -5.53 -8.55
CA ILE A 65 3.86 -6.77 -7.76
C ILE A 65 5.18 -7.54 -7.76
N ARG A 66 5.82 -7.68 -8.92
CA ARG A 66 7.14 -8.31 -9.01
C ARG A 66 8.20 -7.57 -8.21
N LEU A 67 8.17 -6.24 -8.21
CA LEU A 67 9.10 -5.41 -7.45
C LEU A 67 8.88 -5.58 -5.93
N LEU A 68 7.64 -5.59 -5.48
CA LEU A 68 7.29 -5.88 -4.08
C LEU A 68 7.84 -7.25 -3.64
N ARG A 69 7.64 -8.29 -4.45
CA ARG A 69 8.15 -9.63 -4.15
C ARG A 69 9.68 -9.69 -4.11
N ARG A 70 10.35 -9.00 -5.02
CA ARG A 70 11.83 -8.90 -5.03
C ARG A 70 12.39 -8.20 -3.80
N THR A 71 11.66 -7.26 -3.26
CA THR A 71 12.01 -6.57 -2.00
C THR A 71 11.48 -7.30 -0.76
N ARG A 72 10.97 -8.53 -0.92
CA ARG A 72 10.42 -9.41 0.11
C ARG A 72 9.14 -8.89 0.79
N PHE A 73 8.43 -8.02 0.13
CA PHE A 73 7.06 -7.69 0.49
C PHE A 73 6.12 -8.56 -0.35
N PHE A 74 5.44 -9.49 0.29
CA PHE A 74 4.54 -10.43 -0.36
C PHE A 74 3.09 -10.00 -0.18
N PRO A 75 2.56 -9.18 -1.10
CA PRO A 75 1.18 -8.73 -0.99
C PRO A 75 0.20 -9.87 -1.28
N ILE A 76 -0.97 -9.79 -0.65
CA ILE A 76 -2.11 -10.65 -0.97
C ILE A 76 -2.86 -10.00 -2.12
N VAL A 77 -3.07 -10.72 -3.22
CA VAL A 77 -3.94 -10.27 -4.30
C VAL A 77 -5.40 -10.54 -3.90
N ILE A 78 -6.17 -9.50 -3.67
CA ILE A 78 -7.56 -9.60 -3.21
C ILE A 78 -8.57 -9.43 -4.34
N ARG A 79 -8.18 -8.79 -5.43
CA ARG A 79 -9.02 -8.62 -6.63
C ARG A 79 -8.17 -8.39 -7.86
N GLN A 80 -8.60 -8.94 -8.99
CA GLN A 80 -8.12 -8.53 -10.31
C GLN A 80 -8.96 -7.33 -10.77
N ALA A 81 -8.33 -6.21 -11.06
CA ALA A 81 -9.02 -5.06 -11.63
C ALA A 81 -9.23 -5.32 -13.13
N SER A 82 -10.46 -5.47 -13.56
CA SER A 82 -10.82 -5.58 -14.98
C SER A 82 -11.14 -4.20 -15.56
N ALA A 83 -10.74 -3.99 -16.81
CA ALA A 83 -11.03 -2.76 -17.55
C ALA A 83 -12.54 -2.48 -17.74
N GLY A 84 -13.40 -3.44 -17.44
CA GLY A 84 -14.85 -3.32 -17.57
C GLY A 84 -15.58 -2.59 -16.44
N CYS A 85 -14.88 -2.19 -15.38
CA CYS A 85 -15.48 -1.51 -14.23
C CYS A 85 -15.47 0.03 -14.33
N LEU A 86 -15.01 0.59 -15.45
CA LEU A 86 -14.95 2.02 -15.67
C LEU A 86 -16.11 2.49 -16.56
N SER A 87 -16.78 3.53 -16.13
CA SER A 87 -17.74 4.20 -16.99
C SER A 87 -17.02 4.91 -18.15
N PRO A 88 -17.65 5.02 -19.34
CA PRO A 88 -17.05 5.67 -20.51
C PRO A 88 -16.70 7.15 -20.31
N GLU A 89 -17.14 7.75 -19.23
CA GLU A 89 -16.93 9.17 -18.90
C GLU A 89 -15.57 9.49 -18.30
N ASP A 90 -14.81 8.48 -17.86
CA ASP A 90 -13.45 8.63 -17.32
C ASP A 90 -12.38 8.73 -18.41
N GLY A 91 -12.70 9.39 -19.49
CA GLY A 91 -12.19 9.41 -20.85
C GLY A 91 -10.72 9.73 -21.11
N ASN A 92 -9.77 9.65 -20.17
CA ASN A 92 -8.36 9.91 -20.50
C ASN A 92 -7.36 8.96 -19.81
N TRP A 93 -7.83 7.86 -19.27
CA TRP A 93 -7.03 6.85 -18.59
C TRP A 93 -6.69 5.65 -19.48
N GLY A 94 -6.82 5.77 -20.82
CA GLY A 94 -6.77 4.69 -21.81
C GLY A 94 -5.55 3.77 -21.70
N ASP A 95 -4.36 4.31 -21.47
CA ASP A 95 -3.13 3.50 -21.33
C ASP A 95 -2.96 2.91 -19.93
N TYR A 96 -3.52 3.58 -18.92
CA TYR A 96 -3.46 3.11 -17.53
C TYR A 96 -4.16 1.76 -17.34
N TYR A 97 -5.25 1.52 -18.07
CA TYR A 97 -6.09 0.33 -17.96
C TYR A 97 -5.84 -0.75 -19.01
N ARG A 98 -4.97 -0.50 -19.98
CA ARG A 98 -4.59 -1.50 -20.98
C ARG A 98 -3.80 -2.68 -20.38
N HIS A 99 -3.25 -2.51 -19.21
CA HIS A 99 -2.49 -3.54 -18.49
C HIS A 99 -3.32 -4.05 -17.31
N ALA A 100 -3.35 -5.36 -17.15
CA ALA A 100 -4.02 -5.98 -16.01
C ALA A 100 -3.50 -5.39 -14.69
N ARG A 101 -4.44 -4.91 -13.87
CA ARG A 101 -4.14 -4.39 -12.54
C ARG A 101 -4.75 -5.27 -11.49
N SER A 102 -4.14 -5.29 -10.33
CA SER A 102 -4.62 -6.04 -9.19
C SER A 102 -4.75 -5.11 -7.99
N VAL A 103 -5.80 -5.32 -7.23
CA VAL A 103 -5.89 -4.77 -5.88
C VAL A 103 -5.15 -5.71 -4.96
N VAL A 104 -4.14 -5.19 -4.30
CA VAL A 104 -3.29 -5.97 -3.39
C VAL A 104 -3.33 -5.37 -1.99
N ALA A 105 -3.16 -6.23 -1.01
CA ALA A 105 -3.13 -5.85 0.40
C ALA A 105 -1.82 -6.29 1.05
N GLY A 106 -1.26 -5.44 1.88
CA GLY A 106 -0.09 -5.72 2.70
C GLY A 106 -0.41 -5.51 4.18
N ASN A 107 0.00 -6.46 5.02
CA ASN A 107 -0.08 -6.30 6.46
C ASN A 107 1.07 -5.41 6.95
N ILE A 108 0.74 -4.34 7.65
CA ILE A 108 1.73 -3.32 8.07
C ILE A 108 2.71 -3.88 9.09
N SER A 109 2.25 -4.65 10.07
CA SER A 109 3.12 -5.29 11.08
C SER A 109 4.08 -6.29 10.44
N TYR A 110 3.63 -7.02 9.44
CA TYR A 110 4.49 -7.90 8.65
C TYR A 110 5.55 -7.09 7.90
N GLY A 111 5.17 -5.99 7.26
CA GLY A 111 6.08 -5.08 6.57
C GLY A 111 7.17 -4.54 7.51
N MET A 112 6.79 -4.08 8.71
CA MET A 112 7.75 -3.61 9.74
C MET A 112 8.71 -4.72 10.17
N ARG A 113 8.21 -5.94 10.39
CA ARG A 113 9.06 -7.10 10.70
C ARG A 113 10.08 -7.36 9.60
N GLU A 114 9.66 -7.31 8.33
CA GLU A 114 10.56 -7.51 7.19
C GLU A 114 11.62 -6.42 7.11
N LEU A 115 11.28 -5.16 7.32
CA LEU A 115 12.24 -4.07 7.35
C LEU A 115 13.31 -4.28 8.45
N ARG A 116 12.90 -4.71 9.63
CA ARG A 116 13.81 -5.01 10.74
C ARG A 116 14.66 -6.24 10.47
N ARG A 117 14.06 -7.30 9.93
CA ARG A 117 14.76 -8.54 9.58
C ARG A 117 15.84 -8.32 8.53
N GLN A 118 15.58 -7.48 7.55
CA GLN A 118 16.54 -7.10 6.51
C GLN A 118 17.57 -6.08 6.99
N ASN A 119 17.47 -5.62 8.23
CA ASN A 119 18.34 -4.63 8.85
C ASN A 119 18.44 -3.29 8.08
N ILE A 120 17.36 -2.94 7.38
CA ILE A 120 17.23 -1.68 6.62
C ILE A 120 16.44 -0.61 7.36
N TRP A 121 15.63 -1.02 8.34
CA TRP A 121 14.92 -0.07 9.19
C TRP A 121 15.86 0.52 10.24
N ARG A 122 15.75 1.83 10.47
CA ARG A 122 16.50 2.58 11.48
C ARG A 122 15.53 3.40 12.33
N PRO A 123 15.74 3.51 13.66
CA PRO A 123 14.91 4.37 14.51
C PRO A 123 14.83 5.82 14.03
N GLU A 124 15.88 6.34 13.44
CA GLU A 124 15.96 7.70 12.90
C GLU A 124 14.95 7.97 11.79
N PHE A 125 14.51 6.94 11.06
CA PHE A 125 13.45 7.09 10.07
C PHE A 125 12.12 7.42 10.73
N ALA A 126 11.80 6.78 11.85
CA ALA A 126 10.59 7.07 12.60
C ALA A 126 10.60 8.51 13.15
N GLU A 127 11.73 8.96 13.70
CA GLU A 127 11.90 10.32 14.21
C GLU A 127 11.73 11.37 13.10
N ARG A 128 12.30 11.14 11.92
CA ARG A 128 12.15 12.04 10.78
C ARG A 128 10.71 12.10 10.27
N ILE A 129 10.01 10.98 10.24
CA ILE A 129 8.60 10.95 9.85
C ILE A 129 7.75 11.71 10.87
N GLU A 130 7.97 11.53 12.17
CA GLU A 130 7.29 12.29 13.22
C GLU A 130 7.52 13.80 13.07
N TYR A 131 8.75 14.19 12.81
CA TYR A 131 9.11 15.60 12.58
C TYR A 131 8.35 16.18 11.37
N ILE A 132 8.29 15.47 10.25
CA ILE A 132 7.56 15.90 9.06
C ILE A 132 6.07 16.03 9.34
N LEU A 133 5.48 15.07 10.05
CA LEU A 133 4.06 15.11 10.41
C LEU A 133 3.72 16.28 11.33
N GLN A 134 4.54 16.56 12.32
CA GLN A 134 4.36 17.72 13.21
C GLN A 134 4.44 19.03 12.43
N GLY A 135 5.45 19.20 11.58
CA GLY A 135 5.58 20.39 10.74
C GLY A 135 4.41 20.60 9.78
N SER A 136 3.80 19.53 9.29
CA SER A 136 2.60 19.60 8.44
C SER A 136 1.35 20.02 9.21
N LEU A 137 1.23 19.62 10.48
CA LEU A 137 0.11 20.03 11.35
C LEU A 137 0.23 21.51 11.74
N ASP A 138 1.42 21.98 12.04
CA ASP A 138 1.68 23.37 12.40
C ASP A 138 1.45 24.34 11.22
N SER A 139 1.62 23.87 9.99
CA SER A 139 1.40 24.66 8.76
C SER A 139 -0.06 24.81 8.39
N THR A 140 -0.96 24.05 9.01
CA THR A 140 -2.42 24.07 8.77
C THR A 140 -3.21 24.82 9.87
N ALA A 141 -2.52 25.29 10.86
CA ALA A 141 -3.09 26.13 11.93
C ALA A 141 -3.01 27.67 11.52
#